data_935769e0b7d69f4ab5b56fe142a440da
#
_entry.id   935769e0b7d69f4ab5b56fe142a440da
#
_cell.length_a   1.000
_cell.length_b   1.000
_cell.length_c   1.000
_cell.angle_alpha   90.00
_cell.angle_beta   90.00
_cell.angle_gamma   90.00
#
_symmetry.space_group_name_H-M   'P 1'
#
loop_
_entity.id
_entity.type
_entity.pdbx_description
1 polymer ?
#
loop_
_entity_poly.entity_id
_entity_poly.type
_entity_poly.pdbx_seq_one_letter_code
_entity_poly.pdbx_strand_id
1 'polypeptide(L)'
;MRIVIAEDAVLLREGLVGLLERFGHTVVAGVGDAPALESAVAEHRPDAVVTDVRMPPGFSDEGLRAALRLRRLRPDLAVLVLSQYVEQTYAAELLESGGGAGVGYLLKDRIGDVREFVDALDRVAAGGTVVDPEVVRQLLRRRRDPLGRLTPREQEVLGLIAEGRSNASIAKELVVTDAAVAKHIANIFAKLDLPPAADGHRRVLAVLAYLRG
;
A
#
# COMPACT_ATOMS: atom_id res chain seq x y z
N MET A 1 23.70 12.33 -3.50
CA MET A 1 23.32 11.35 -2.45
C MET A 1 23.54 9.92 -2.94
N ARG A 2 23.66 8.95 -2.03
CA ARG A 2 23.81 7.52 -2.31
C ARG A 2 22.45 6.85 -2.37
N ILE A 3 22.16 6.12 -3.45
CA ILE A 3 20.83 5.56 -3.72
C ILE A 3 20.94 4.07 -3.98
N VAL A 4 20.00 3.29 -3.47
CA VAL A 4 19.73 1.92 -3.89
C VAL A 4 18.44 1.92 -4.73
N ILE A 5 18.48 1.24 -5.89
CA ILE A 5 17.33 1.07 -6.76
C ILE A 5 16.89 -0.40 -6.72
N ALA A 6 15.59 -0.65 -6.52
CA ALA A 6 14.99 -1.96 -6.62
C ALA A 6 13.91 -1.95 -7.70
N GLU A 7 14.15 -2.64 -8.80
CA GLU A 7 13.28 -2.72 -9.97
C GLU A 7 13.57 -4.05 -10.69
N ASP A 8 12.57 -4.86 -10.92
CA ASP A 8 12.73 -6.16 -11.57
C ASP A 8 12.95 -6.05 -13.09
N ALA A 9 12.33 -5.03 -13.72
CA ALA A 9 12.52 -4.75 -15.15
C ALA A 9 13.92 -4.19 -15.40
N VAL A 10 14.82 -5.03 -15.91
CA VAL A 10 16.24 -4.69 -16.11
C VAL A 10 16.43 -3.39 -16.89
N LEU A 11 15.69 -3.21 -17.99
CA LEU A 11 15.82 -2.02 -18.83
C LEU A 11 15.44 -0.74 -18.07
N LEU A 12 14.38 -0.79 -17.27
CA LEU A 12 13.94 0.35 -16.47
C LEU A 12 14.95 0.64 -15.35
N ARG A 13 15.45 -0.41 -14.68
CA ARG A 13 16.49 -0.29 -13.66
C ARG A 13 17.74 0.41 -14.18
N GLU A 14 18.29 -0.08 -15.31
CA GLU A 14 19.47 0.54 -15.94
C GLU A 14 19.18 1.98 -16.41
N GLY A 15 17.97 2.23 -16.92
CA GLY A 15 17.53 3.58 -17.26
C GLY A 15 17.51 4.53 -16.07
N LEU A 16 16.99 4.07 -14.93
CA LEU A 16 16.97 4.86 -13.68
C LEU A 16 18.38 5.09 -13.13
N VAL A 17 19.26 4.09 -13.18
CA VAL A 17 20.68 4.22 -12.78
C VAL A 17 21.34 5.33 -13.60
N GLY A 18 21.34 5.22 -14.91
CA GLY A 18 21.97 6.21 -15.78
C GLY A 18 21.36 7.61 -15.66
N LEU A 19 20.05 7.66 -15.42
CA LEU A 19 19.34 8.91 -15.18
C LEU A 19 19.84 9.59 -13.91
N LEU A 20 19.79 8.90 -12.76
CA LEU A 20 20.17 9.48 -11.48
C LEU A 20 21.63 9.88 -11.42
N GLU A 21 22.54 9.11 -12.06
CA GLU A 21 23.96 9.45 -12.18
C GLU A 21 24.17 10.75 -12.98
N ARG A 22 23.41 10.97 -14.05
CA ARG A 22 23.47 12.22 -14.84
C ARG A 22 23.05 13.46 -14.02
N PHE A 23 22.21 13.26 -12.99
CA PHE A 23 21.81 14.34 -12.08
C PHE A 23 22.68 14.43 -10.82
N GLY A 24 23.84 13.76 -10.81
CA GLY A 24 24.84 13.88 -9.76
C GLY A 24 24.59 13.04 -8.52
N HIS A 25 23.70 12.05 -8.59
CA HIS A 25 23.55 11.06 -7.54
C HIS A 25 24.50 9.87 -7.76
N THR A 26 24.71 9.06 -6.73
CA THR A 26 25.52 7.85 -6.83
C THR A 26 24.62 6.64 -6.57
N VAL A 27 24.37 5.82 -7.59
CA VAL A 27 23.65 4.56 -7.40
C VAL A 27 24.63 3.50 -6.90
N VAL A 28 24.49 3.11 -5.64
CA VAL A 28 25.39 2.15 -4.97
C VAL A 28 25.02 0.70 -5.19
N ALA A 29 23.76 0.43 -5.52
CA ALA A 29 23.29 -0.89 -5.94
C ALA A 29 21.99 -0.79 -6.75
N GLY A 30 21.85 -1.64 -7.77
CA GLY A 30 20.62 -1.88 -8.52
C GLY A 30 20.23 -3.35 -8.40
N VAL A 31 19.07 -3.64 -7.83
CA VAL A 31 18.62 -5.00 -7.50
C VAL A 31 17.24 -5.30 -8.11
N GLY A 32 16.87 -6.57 -8.24
CA GLY A 32 15.65 -6.98 -8.93
C GLY A 32 14.57 -7.58 -8.02
N ASP A 33 14.80 -7.67 -6.71
CA ASP A 33 13.84 -8.27 -5.78
C ASP A 33 13.93 -7.66 -4.37
N ALA A 34 12.94 -7.95 -3.53
CA ALA A 34 12.84 -7.39 -2.20
C ALA A 34 13.93 -7.91 -1.21
N PRO A 35 14.31 -9.19 -1.19
CA PRO A 35 15.42 -9.68 -0.37
C PRO A 35 16.76 -9.02 -0.71
N ALA A 36 17.06 -8.86 -2.00
CA ALA A 36 18.27 -8.18 -2.46
C ALA A 36 18.25 -6.69 -2.07
N LEU A 37 17.09 -6.02 -2.10
CA LEU A 37 16.93 -4.64 -1.63
C LEU A 37 17.30 -4.52 -0.15
N GLU A 38 16.78 -5.38 0.71
CA GLU A 38 17.07 -5.36 2.15
C GLU A 38 18.56 -5.59 2.43
N SER A 39 19.19 -6.53 1.72
CA SER A 39 20.62 -6.81 1.80
C SER A 39 21.47 -5.62 1.34
N ALA A 40 21.13 -5.00 0.20
CA ALA A 40 21.84 -3.86 -0.33
C ALA A 40 21.75 -2.62 0.61
N VAL A 41 20.58 -2.39 1.21
CA VAL A 41 20.41 -1.29 2.19
C VAL A 41 21.23 -1.53 3.45
N ALA A 42 21.31 -2.77 3.93
CA ALA A 42 22.13 -3.12 5.10
C ALA A 42 23.61 -2.93 4.82
N GLU A 43 24.10 -3.33 3.64
CA GLU A 43 25.50 -3.28 3.23
C GLU A 43 25.95 -1.84 2.93
N HIS A 44 25.17 -1.14 2.07
CA HIS A 44 25.62 0.14 1.52
C HIS A 44 25.19 1.35 2.34
N ARG A 45 24.21 1.21 3.23
CA ARG A 45 23.64 2.29 4.06
C ARG A 45 23.34 3.54 3.21
N PRO A 46 22.46 3.44 2.20
CA PRO A 46 22.15 4.56 1.32
C PRO A 46 21.42 5.68 2.06
N ASP A 47 21.42 6.87 1.44
CA ASP A 47 20.62 8.02 1.87
C ASP A 47 19.15 7.85 1.46
N ALA A 48 18.92 7.25 0.28
CA ALA A 48 17.59 7.02 -0.26
C ALA A 48 17.46 5.66 -0.97
N VAL A 49 16.24 5.18 -1.02
CA VAL A 49 15.82 4.00 -1.77
C VAL A 49 14.76 4.42 -2.80
N VAL A 50 14.92 3.96 -4.03
CA VAL A 50 13.87 3.97 -5.06
C VAL A 50 13.45 2.53 -5.29
N THR A 51 12.18 2.19 -5.10
CA THR A 51 11.71 0.79 -5.22
C THR A 51 10.42 0.68 -6.01
N ASP A 52 10.35 -0.33 -6.89
CA ASP A 52 9.04 -0.76 -7.41
C ASP A 52 8.22 -1.41 -6.30
N VAL A 53 6.91 -1.35 -6.43
CA VAL A 53 5.96 -2.04 -5.55
C VAL A 53 5.98 -3.54 -5.81
N ARG A 54 5.90 -3.95 -7.09
CA ARG A 54 5.71 -5.33 -7.51
C ARG A 54 7.00 -5.94 -8.00
N MET A 55 7.56 -6.82 -7.19
CA MET A 55 8.80 -7.52 -7.52
C MET A 55 8.68 -9.02 -7.23
N PRO A 56 9.58 -9.87 -7.78
CA PRO A 56 9.63 -11.26 -7.42
C PRO A 56 9.67 -11.50 -5.89
N PRO A 57 9.16 -12.66 -5.42
CA PRO A 57 8.66 -13.79 -6.21
C PRO A 57 7.17 -13.72 -6.55
N GLY A 58 6.36 -12.94 -5.86
CA GLY A 58 4.90 -12.94 -5.97
C GLY A 58 4.34 -11.87 -6.91
N PHE A 59 5.13 -10.88 -7.28
CA PHE A 59 4.72 -9.74 -8.13
C PHE A 59 3.47 -9.02 -7.63
N SER A 60 3.37 -8.84 -6.32
CA SER A 60 2.22 -8.17 -5.67
C SER A 60 2.61 -6.87 -4.97
N ASP A 61 3.18 -6.95 -3.78
CA ASP A 61 3.50 -5.79 -2.93
C ASP A 61 4.85 -5.93 -2.21
N GLU A 62 5.72 -6.80 -2.73
CA GLU A 62 6.98 -7.17 -2.07
C GLU A 62 7.89 -5.97 -1.82
N GLY A 63 8.05 -5.08 -2.80
CA GLY A 63 8.88 -3.89 -2.66
C GLY A 63 8.32 -2.91 -1.63
N LEU A 64 7.01 -2.74 -1.62
CA LEU A 64 6.36 -1.86 -0.65
C LEU A 64 6.46 -2.41 0.79
N ARG A 65 6.32 -3.72 0.97
CA ARG A 65 6.57 -4.37 2.27
C ARG A 65 8.03 -4.27 2.71
N ALA A 66 8.97 -4.42 1.78
CA ALA A 66 10.40 -4.22 2.06
C ALA A 66 10.67 -2.78 2.50
N ALA A 67 10.11 -1.79 1.79
CA ALA A 67 10.19 -0.38 2.15
C ALA A 67 9.68 -0.12 3.58
N LEU A 68 8.53 -0.69 3.95
CA LEU A 68 7.97 -0.59 5.29
C LEU A 68 8.88 -1.21 6.35
N ARG A 69 9.44 -2.40 6.11
CA ARG A 69 10.39 -3.05 7.04
C ARG A 69 11.64 -2.22 7.20
N LEU A 70 12.22 -1.72 6.11
CA LEU A 70 13.42 -0.88 6.13
C LEU A 70 13.20 0.40 6.93
N ARG A 71 12.05 1.06 6.76
CA ARG A 71 11.73 2.27 7.52
C ARG A 71 11.43 2.02 8.99
N ARG A 72 10.92 0.85 9.37
CA ARG A 72 10.82 0.46 10.80
C ARG A 72 12.21 0.32 11.46
N LEU A 73 13.20 -0.17 10.72
CA LEU A 73 14.58 -0.33 11.19
C LEU A 73 15.38 0.98 11.10
N ARG A 74 15.09 1.80 10.10
CA ARG A 74 15.74 3.07 9.82
C ARG A 74 14.68 4.13 9.47
N PRO A 75 14.06 4.77 10.47
CA PRO A 75 13.00 5.76 10.24
C PRO A 75 13.43 6.99 9.44
N ASP A 76 14.72 7.27 9.43
CA ASP A 76 15.40 8.34 8.68
C ASP A 76 15.67 8.02 7.21
N LEU A 77 15.55 6.75 6.80
CA LEU A 77 15.78 6.33 5.42
C LEU A 77 14.72 6.94 4.49
N ALA A 78 15.18 7.73 3.54
CA ALA A 78 14.31 8.25 2.50
C ALA A 78 13.86 7.14 1.54
N VAL A 79 12.56 7.05 1.26
CA VAL A 79 12.00 6.02 0.38
C VAL A 79 11.06 6.63 -0.65
N LEU A 80 11.39 6.47 -1.93
CA LEU A 80 10.51 6.79 -3.05
C LEU A 80 10.01 5.50 -3.69
N VAL A 81 8.73 5.26 -3.60
CA VAL A 81 8.07 4.10 -4.22
C VAL A 81 7.57 4.47 -5.60
N LEU A 82 7.85 3.61 -6.57
CA LEU A 82 7.35 3.67 -7.94
C LEU A 82 6.32 2.56 -8.14
N SER A 83 5.20 2.86 -8.76
CA SER A 83 4.16 1.86 -9.02
C SER A 83 3.48 2.09 -10.35
N GLN A 84 3.10 1.03 -11.04
CA GLN A 84 2.24 1.12 -12.21
C GLN A 84 0.78 1.40 -11.83
N TYR A 85 0.37 0.96 -10.63
CA TYR A 85 -0.99 1.12 -10.09
C TYR A 85 -0.94 1.56 -8.63
N VAL A 86 -2.05 2.09 -8.13
CA VAL A 86 -2.14 2.48 -6.71
C VAL A 86 -2.45 1.26 -5.84
N GLU A 87 -1.44 0.79 -5.09
CA GLU A 87 -1.61 -0.26 -4.09
C GLU A 87 -2.10 0.34 -2.76
N GLN A 88 -3.41 0.43 -2.64
CA GLN A 88 -4.07 1.20 -1.58
C GLN A 88 -3.79 0.69 -0.16
N THR A 89 -3.58 -0.63 0.02
CA THR A 89 -3.51 -1.26 1.35
C THR A 89 -2.30 -0.80 2.15
N TYR A 90 -1.12 -0.75 1.53
CA TYR A 90 0.14 -0.41 2.20
C TYR A 90 0.63 1.01 1.91
N ALA A 91 0.08 1.68 0.89
CA ALA A 91 0.45 3.06 0.58
C ALA A 91 0.16 4.01 1.76
N ALA A 92 -0.98 3.86 2.42
CA ALA A 92 -1.32 4.65 3.60
C ALA A 92 -0.34 4.39 4.76
N GLU A 93 -0.01 3.13 5.03
CA GLU A 93 0.94 2.76 6.09
C GLU A 93 2.36 3.31 5.80
N LEU A 94 2.80 3.25 4.53
CA LEU A 94 4.08 3.84 4.13
C LEU A 94 4.10 5.34 4.35
N LEU A 95 3.05 6.05 3.92
CA LEU A 95 2.95 7.51 4.07
C LEU A 95 2.87 7.96 5.53
N GLU A 96 2.37 7.11 6.43
CA GLU A 96 2.34 7.36 7.88
C GLU A 96 3.66 6.95 8.57
N SER A 97 4.52 6.16 7.90
CA SER A 97 5.77 5.69 8.47
C SER A 97 6.74 6.84 8.77
N GLY A 98 7.46 6.79 9.88
CA GLY A 98 8.42 7.84 10.25
C GLY A 98 7.79 9.22 10.42
N GLY A 99 6.51 9.31 10.78
CA GLY A 99 5.80 10.58 10.88
C GLY A 99 5.51 11.25 9.53
N GLY A 100 5.57 10.51 8.43
CA GLY A 100 5.35 11.00 7.07
C GLY A 100 6.57 11.68 6.43
N ALA A 101 7.66 11.84 7.15
CA ALA A 101 8.88 12.47 6.61
C ALA A 101 9.71 11.50 5.76
N GLY A 102 10.31 11.97 4.68
CA GLY A 102 11.22 11.18 3.84
C GLY A 102 10.52 10.06 3.06
N VAL A 103 9.28 10.28 2.61
CA VAL A 103 8.49 9.28 1.90
C VAL A 103 7.92 9.85 0.61
N GLY A 104 8.00 9.06 -0.45
CA GLY A 104 7.34 9.38 -1.71
C GLY A 104 6.62 8.18 -2.30
N TYR A 105 5.53 8.43 -3.01
CA TYR A 105 4.80 7.47 -3.81
C TYR A 105 4.42 8.10 -5.15
N LEU A 106 5.03 7.63 -6.22
CA LEU A 106 4.78 8.10 -7.58
C LEU A 106 4.29 6.97 -8.48
N LEU A 107 3.46 7.32 -9.44
CA LEU A 107 3.13 6.41 -10.54
C LEU A 107 4.27 6.40 -11.57
N LYS A 108 4.58 5.22 -12.14
CA LYS A 108 5.66 5.07 -13.15
C LYS A 108 5.47 5.96 -14.36
N ASP A 109 4.25 6.36 -14.69
CA ASP A 109 3.95 7.31 -15.76
C ASP A 109 4.58 8.70 -15.52
N ARG A 110 4.87 9.06 -14.25
CA ARG A 110 5.53 10.32 -13.88
C ARG A 110 7.02 10.34 -14.13
N ILE A 111 7.67 9.17 -14.29
CA ILE A 111 9.09 9.07 -14.60
C ILE A 111 9.39 9.67 -15.99
N GLY A 112 8.39 9.77 -16.86
CA GLY A 112 8.51 10.41 -18.17
C GLY A 112 8.91 11.89 -18.10
N ASP A 113 8.53 12.62 -17.04
CA ASP A 113 9.13 13.92 -16.72
C ASP A 113 10.32 13.72 -15.76
N VAL A 114 11.49 13.63 -16.36
CA VAL A 114 12.76 13.37 -15.68
C VAL A 114 13.05 14.36 -14.57
N ARG A 115 12.76 15.66 -14.79
CA ARG A 115 13.02 16.70 -13.79
C ARG A 115 12.08 16.55 -12.61
N GLU A 116 10.80 16.35 -12.88
CA GLU A 116 9.80 16.15 -11.82
C GLU A 116 10.15 14.93 -10.95
N PHE A 117 10.62 13.84 -11.56
CA PHE A 117 11.06 12.65 -10.84
C PHE A 117 12.28 12.90 -9.94
N VAL A 118 13.31 13.57 -10.46
CA VAL A 118 14.53 13.87 -9.68
C VAL A 118 14.23 14.87 -8.57
N ASP A 119 13.47 15.92 -8.85
CA ASP A 119 13.03 16.90 -7.83
C ASP A 119 12.19 16.22 -6.73
N ALA A 120 11.34 15.26 -7.08
CA ALA A 120 10.58 14.49 -6.13
C ALA A 120 11.48 13.64 -5.21
N LEU A 121 12.49 12.97 -5.77
CA LEU A 121 13.46 12.20 -5.00
C LEU A 121 14.30 13.09 -4.07
N ASP A 122 14.75 14.24 -4.54
CA ASP A 122 15.50 15.20 -3.71
C ASP A 122 14.67 15.75 -2.56
N ARG A 123 13.40 16.06 -2.81
CA ARG A 123 12.47 16.48 -1.76
C ARG A 123 12.26 15.40 -0.71
N VAL A 124 12.09 14.15 -1.14
CA VAL A 124 11.94 12.99 -0.24
C VAL A 124 13.22 12.81 0.59
N ALA A 125 14.40 12.90 -0.04
CA ALA A 125 15.69 12.79 0.65
C ALA A 125 15.92 13.93 1.67
N ALA A 126 15.36 15.12 1.41
CA ALA A 126 15.36 16.24 2.35
C ALA A 126 14.32 16.11 3.48
N GLY A 127 13.64 14.96 3.60
CA GLY A 127 12.63 14.72 4.63
C GLY A 127 11.22 15.14 4.23
N GLY A 128 11.01 15.58 2.99
CA GLY A 128 9.68 15.93 2.48
C GLY A 128 8.80 14.71 2.19
N THR A 129 7.51 14.96 1.98
CA THR A 129 6.54 13.95 1.52
C THR A 129 6.11 14.29 0.09
N VAL A 130 6.20 13.33 -0.82
CA VAL A 130 5.77 13.47 -2.21
C VAL A 130 4.78 12.37 -2.56
N VAL A 131 3.57 12.74 -2.95
CA VAL A 131 2.52 11.76 -3.30
C VAL A 131 1.88 12.16 -4.61
N ASP A 132 1.80 11.22 -5.54
CA ASP A 132 1.07 11.45 -6.79
C ASP A 132 -0.39 11.83 -6.48
N PRO A 133 -0.94 12.87 -7.11
CA PRO A 133 -2.32 13.30 -6.89
C PRO A 133 -3.36 12.19 -7.11
N GLU A 134 -3.10 11.23 -8.01
CA GLU A 134 -3.98 10.08 -8.22
C GLU A 134 -3.99 9.14 -7.02
N VAL A 135 -2.82 8.91 -6.41
CA VAL A 135 -2.71 8.12 -5.17
C VAL A 135 -3.51 8.78 -4.06
N VAL A 136 -3.38 10.11 -3.89
CA VAL A 136 -4.16 10.88 -2.91
C VAL A 136 -5.65 10.73 -3.17
N ARG A 137 -6.11 10.90 -4.42
CA ARG A 137 -7.53 10.73 -4.78
C ARG A 137 -8.06 9.36 -4.43
N GLN A 138 -7.31 8.29 -4.71
CA GLN A 138 -7.73 6.93 -4.42
C GLN A 138 -7.75 6.63 -2.92
N LEU A 139 -6.77 7.11 -2.15
CA LEU A 139 -6.77 6.97 -0.69
C LEU A 139 -7.95 7.71 -0.04
N LEU A 140 -8.29 8.90 -0.54
CA LEU A 140 -9.46 9.65 -0.07
C LEU A 140 -10.79 8.99 -0.44
N ARG A 141 -10.89 8.38 -1.63
CA ARG A 141 -12.07 7.59 -2.01
C ARG A 141 -12.28 6.42 -1.07
N ARG A 142 -11.21 5.67 -0.72
CA ARG A 142 -11.27 4.55 0.22
C ARG A 142 -11.75 4.98 1.62
N ARG A 143 -11.36 6.17 2.09
CA ARG A 143 -11.88 6.72 3.36
C ARG A 143 -13.37 7.05 3.29
N ARG A 144 -13.90 7.31 2.09
CA ARG A 144 -15.33 7.61 1.85
C ARG A 144 -16.14 6.37 1.53
N ASP A 145 -15.51 5.28 1.11
CA ASP A 145 -16.17 3.99 0.83
C ASP A 145 -15.80 2.96 1.92
N PRO A 146 -16.63 2.82 2.94
CA PRO A 146 -16.42 1.85 4.00
C PRO A 146 -16.40 0.40 3.48
N LEU A 147 -17.08 0.13 2.36
CA LEU A 147 -17.17 -1.22 1.77
C LEU A 147 -15.86 -1.66 1.12
N GLY A 148 -15.06 -0.73 0.60
CA GLY A 148 -13.73 -1.01 0.06
C GLY A 148 -12.73 -1.55 1.10
N ARG A 149 -13.06 -1.50 2.40
CA ARG A 149 -12.26 -2.09 3.50
C ARG A 149 -12.56 -3.58 3.72
N LEU A 150 -13.63 -4.09 3.13
CA LEU A 150 -14.05 -5.47 3.28
C LEU A 150 -13.30 -6.38 2.30
N THR A 151 -12.95 -7.58 2.75
CA THR A 151 -12.46 -8.63 1.84
C THR A 151 -13.58 -9.13 0.93
N PRO A 152 -13.29 -9.77 -0.21
CA PRO A 152 -14.33 -10.34 -1.07
C PRO A 152 -15.29 -11.26 -0.30
N ARG A 153 -14.78 -12.05 0.65
CA ARG A 153 -15.62 -12.93 1.47
C ARG A 153 -16.51 -12.17 2.43
N GLU A 154 -16.03 -11.07 3.01
CA GLU A 154 -16.83 -10.22 3.88
C GLU A 154 -17.89 -9.45 3.08
N GLN A 155 -17.60 -9.03 1.85
CA GLN A 155 -18.59 -8.42 0.96
C GLN A 155 -19.69 -9.41 0.60
N GLU A 156 -19.35 -10.66 0.28
CA GLU A 156 -20.32 -11.73 0.01
C GLU A 156 -21.22 -12.00 1.24
N VAL A 157 -20.64 -12.12 2.43
CA VAL A 157 -21.39 -12.26 3.67
C VAL A 157 -22.30 -11.06 3.91
N LEU A 158 -21.82 -9.84 3.68
CA LEU A 158 -22.62 -8.62 3.87
C LEU A 158 -23.76 -8.52 2.86
N GLY A 159 -23.56 -8.93 1.60
CA GLY A 159 -24.60 -9.04 0.59
C GLY A 159 -25.74 -9.97 1.04
N LEU A 160 -25.40 -11.17 1.52
CA LEU A 160 -26.40 -12.12 2.05
C LEU A 160 -27.12 -11.60 3.30
N ILE A 161 -26.42 -10.82 4.14
CA ILE A 161 -27.08 -10.11 5.26
C ILE A 161 -28.07 -9.07 4.74
N ALA A 162 -27.72 -8.34 3.68
CA ALA A 162 -28.61 -7.34 3.08
C ALA A 162 -29.86 -7.97 2.44
N GLU A 163 -29.76 -9.21 1.95
CA GLU A 163 -30.90 -10.03 1.52
C GLU A 163 -31.79 -10.53 2.68
N GLY A 164 -31.43 -10.25 3.91
CA GLY A 164 -32.19 -10.69 5.10
C GLY A 164 -31.90 -12.11 5.57
N ARG A 165 -30.81 -12.75 5.08
CA ARG A 165 -30.44 -14.11 5.45
C ARG A 165 -30.01 -14.21 6.93
N SER A 166 -30.39 -15.30 7.60
CA SER A 166 -29.87 -15.64 8.93
C SER A 166 -28.43 -16.19 8.86
N ASN A 167 -27.69 -16.15 9.97
CA ASN A 167 -26.33 -16.71 10.01
C ASN A 167 -26.30 -18.19 9.60
N ALA A 168 -27.26 -18.99 10.04
CA ALA A 168 -27.39 -20.40 9.67
C ALA A 168 -27.63 -20.57 8.15
N SER A 169 -28.45 -19.71 7.53
CA SER A 169 -28.67 -19.72 6.07
C SER A 169 -27.42 -19.34 5.32
N ILE A 170 -26.69 -18.32 5.78
CA ILE A 170 -25.40 -17.88 5.19
C ILE A 170 -24.36 -19.01 5.32
N ALA A 171 -24.25 -19.64 6.47
CA ALA A 171 -23.32 -20.75 6.72
C ALA A 171 -23.58 -21.91 5.76
N LYS A 172 -24.83 -22.28 5.53
CA LYS A 172 -25.24 -23.32 4.60
C LYS A 172 -24.88 -22.96 3.15
N GLU A 173 -25.18 -21.73 2.73
CA GLU A 173 -24.95 -21.26 1.37
C GLU A 173 -23.46 -21.16 1.03
N LEU A 174 -22.67 -20.65 1.96
CA LEU A 174 -21.24 -20.47 1.80
C LEU A 174 -20.40 -21.70 2.16
N VAL A 175 -21.04 -22.80 2.57
CA VAL A 175 -20.43 -24.08 2.97
C VAL A 175 -19.35 -23.87 4.06
N VAL A 176 -19.73 -23.13 5.10
CA VAL A 176 -18.88 -22.83 6.27
C VAL A 176 -19.67 -23.07 7.58
N THR A 177 -19.01 -22.96 8.72
CA THR A 177 -19.64 -23.08 10.03
C THR A 177 -20.31 -21.76 10.46
N ASP A 178 -21.34 -21.83 11.32
CA ASP A 178 -21.97 -20.65 11.94
C ASP A 178 -20.93 -19.78 12.67
N ALA A 179 -19.94 -20.40 13.31
CA ALA A 179 -18.85 -19.69 13.98
C ALA A 179 -17.99 -18.90 13.01
N ALA A 180 -17.73 -19.44 11.80
CA ALA A 180 -16.99 -18.71 10.74
C ALA A 180 -17.80 -17.52 10.25
N VAL A 181 -19.11 -17.66 10.02
CA VAL A 181 -19.99 -16.54 9.66
C VAL A 181 -20.00 -15.48 10.74
N ALA A 182 -20.14 -15.86 12.02
CA ALA A 182 -20.08 -14.92 13.14
C ALA A 182 -18.76 -14.14 13.19
N LYS A 183 -17.62 -14.79 12.91
CA LYS A 183 -16.31 -14.16 12.81
C LYS A 183 -16.24 -13.15 11.65
N HIS A 184 -16.77 -13.50 10.48
CA HIS A 184 -16.83 -12.55 9.35
C HIS A 184 -17.70 -11.34 9.70
N ILE A 185 -18.84 -11.53 10.33
CA ILE A 185 -19.74 -10.44 10.77
C ILE A 185 -19.03 -9.52 11.79
N ALA A 186 -18.31 -10.08 12.74
CA ALA A 186 -17.53 -9.29 13.69
C ALA A 186 -16.47 -8.44 13.00
N ASN A 187 -15.76 -9.02 12.03
CA ASN A 187 -14.77 -8.30 11.21
C ASN A 187 -15.42 -7.20 10.35
N ILE A 188 -16.58 -7.47 9.74
CA ILE A 188 -17.34 -6.47 8.97
C ILE A 188 -17.68 -5.29 9.87
N PHE A 189 -18.24 -5.52 11.07
CA PHE A 189 -18.58 -4.45 11.98
C PHE A 189 -17.37 -3.62 12.42
N ALA A 190 -16.23 -4.27 12.69
CA ALA A 190 -14.99 -3.59 13.02
C ALA A 190 -14.50 -2.72 11.85
N LYS A 191 -14.51 -3.26 10.61
CA LYS A 191 -14.06 -2.54 9.41
C LYS A 191 -14.99 -1.41 8.98
N LEU A 192 -16.28 -1.50 9.30
CA LEU A 192 -17.26 -0.45 9.06
C LEU A 192 -17.35 0.56 10.22
N ASP A 193 -16.44 0.47 11.20
CA ASP A 193 -16.41 1.34 12.40
C ASP A 193 -17.74 1.36 13.17
N LEU A 194 -18.38 0.20 13.30
CA LEU A 194 -19.64 0.00 14.02
C LEU A 194 -19.38 -0.57 15.43
N PRO A 195 -19.14 0.28 16.46
CA PRO A 195 -18.83 -0.18 17.81
C PRO A 195 -20.03 -0.91 18.44
N PRO A 196 -19.80 -1.73 19.47
CA PRO A 196 -20.88 -2.29 20.28
C PRO A 196 -21.71 -1.16 20.90
N ALA A 197 -22.93 -0.95 20.41
CA ALA A 197 -23.86 0.01 20.98
C ALA A 197 -24.89 -0.73 21.87
N ALA A 198 -25.36 -0.08 22.91
CA ALA A 198 -26.36 -0.65 23.82
C ALA A 198 -27.69 -1.03 23.13
N ASP A 199 -28.01 -0.41 22.00
CA ASP A 199 -29.27 -0.56 21.28
C ASP A 199 -29.20 -1.43 20.00
N GLY A 200 -28.21 -2.27 19.86
CA GLY A 200 -28.27 -3.52 19.09
C GLY A 200 -28.41 -3.49 17.57
N HIS A 201 -28.41 -2.36 16.87
CA HIS A 201 -28.74 -2.30 15.43
C HIS A 201 -27.56 -2.34 14.46
N ARG A 202 -26.36 -2.85 14.87
CA ARG A 202 -25.16 -2.91 14.00
C ARG A 202 -25.41 -3.62 12.67
N ARG A 203 -26.24 -4.69 12.68
CA ARG A 203 -26.60 -5.42 11.46
C ARG A 203 -27.37 -4.52 10.48
N VAL A 204 -28.30 -3.72 10.97
CA VAL A 204 -29.03 -2.75 10.16
C VAL A 204 -28.11 -1.65 9.62
N LEU A 205 -27.23 -1.12 10.47
CA LEU A 205 -26.25 -0.10 10.05
C LEU A 205 -25.29 -0.62 8.97
N ALA A 206 -24.84 -1.88 9.07
CA ALA A 206 -24.02 -2.52 8.05
C ALA A 206 -24.76 -2.66 6.71
N VAL A 207 -26.04 -3.07 6.75
CA VAL A 207 -26.90 -3.13 5.55
C VAL A 207 -27.10 -1.75 4.93
N LEU A 208 -27.36 -0.73 5.75
CA LEU A 208 -27.49 0.65 5.24
C LEU A 208 -26.19 1.17 4.61
N ALA A 209 -25.02 0.81 5.15
CA ALA A 209 -23.74 1.12 4.54
C ALA A 209 -23.59 0.40 3.18
N TYR A 210 -23.99 -0.87 3.09
CA TYR A 210 -23.97 -1.66 1.84
C TYR A 210 -24.89 -1.09 0.76
N LEU A 211 -26.08 -0.59 1.12
CA LEU A 211 -27.03 -0.05 0.15
C LEU A 211 -26.70 1.38 -0.32
N ARG A 212 -25.75 2.06 0.34
CA ARG A 212 -25.34 3.43 0.00
C ARG A 212 -24.04 3.51 -0.81
N GLY A 213 -23.29 2.43 -0.89
CA GLY A 213 -22.06 2.31 -1.69
C GLY A 213 -22.35 1.67 -3.03
#